data_9dd2b81eb4c8bd0740b8b7f0b3ccd5c4
#
_entry.id   9dd2b81eb4c8bd0740b8b7f0b3ccd5c4
#
_cell.length_a   1.000
_cell.length_b   1.000
_cell.length_c   1.000
_cell.angle_alpha   90.00
_cell.angle_beta   90.00
_cell.angle_gamma   90.00
#
_symmetry.space_group_name_H-M   'P 1'
#
loop_
_entity.id
_entity.type
_entity.pdbx_description
1 polymer ?
#
loop_
_entity_poly.entity_id
_entity_poly.type
_entity_poly.pdbx_seq_one_letter_code
_entity_poly.pdbx_strand_id
1 'polypeptide(L)'
;MAALTVLTWNLFHGRDHPLEGSVEHAAVNRVLRNEFAAVLARETWDVALLQEAPPHWLRPLAQACAASGASVLTSRNFGAFVRRRLAAWNPDLIASGEGGSNQVLVRGGWRIEETRRSTLTILPERRRMIWARLGHPEHAPVTVATLHATAHDPGAAAHDVERAARTACAWSAELPLVFGGDLNLRMSERPDAFARLVADLALSGARPGRAIDHILARGLSTLREPEALAPERREISDPSGLLIRLSDHTPVVASYDIGSGPTTIRGE
;
A
#
# COMPACT_ATOMS: atom_id res chain seq x y z
N MET A 1 -12.05 21.00 8.70
CA MET A 1 -11.83 20.27 7.43
C MET A 1 -11.66 18.82 7.78
N ALA A 2 -12.38 17.95 7.11
CA ALA A 2 -12.28 16.50 7.32
C ALA A 2 -11.13 15.95 6.47
N ALA A 3 -10.10 15.42 7.10
CA ALA A 3 -8.90 14.93 6.44
C ALA A 3 -8.90 13.40 6.35
N LEU A 4 -8.56 12.85 5.18
CA LEU A 4 -8.24 11.45 4.96
C LEU A 4 -6.73 11.31 4.80
N THR A 5 -6.10 10.62 5.70
CA THR A 5 -4.66 10.34 5.64
C THR A 5 -4.43 8.94 5.09
N VAL A 6 -3.68 8.85 4.00
CA VAL A 6 -3.37 7.59 3.31
C VAL A 6 -1.87 7.32 3.41
N LEU A 7 -1.54 6.10 3.80
CA LEU A 7 -0.17 5.58 3.83
C LEU A 7 -0.04 4.46 2.78
N THR A 8 1.04 4.45 2.01
CA THR A 8 1.42 3.26 1.23
C THR A 8 2.79 2.76 1.63
N TRP A 9 2.95 1.44 1.69
CA TRP A 9 4.21 0.80 2.05
C TRP A 9 4.34 -0.61 1.44
N ASN A 10 5.40 -0.83 0.67
CA ASN A 10 5.82 -2.17 0.28
C ASN A 10 6.54 -2.81 1.48
N LEU A 11 6.07 -3.95 1.96
CA LEU A 11 6.59 -4.60 3.18
C LEU A 11 7.75 -5.56 2.90
N PHE A 12 8.24 -5.63 1.66
CA PHE A 12 9.37 -6.49 1.29
C PHE A 12 9.21 -7.92 1.83
N HIS A 13 8.05 -8.51 1.64
CA HIS A 13 7.70 -9.84 2.18
C HIS A 13 7.87 -9.99 3.70
N GLY A 14 7.88 -8.87 4.44
CA GLY A 14 8.07 -8.88 5.90
C GLY A 14 9.51 -9.01 6.35
N ARG A 15 10.47 -8.56 5.52
CA ARG A 15 11.92 -8.65 5.77
C ARG A 15 12.50 -7.32 6.21
N ASP A 16 13.67 -7.41 6.83
CA ASP A 16 14.55 -6.27 7.10
C ASP A 16 15.40 -5.91 5.86
N HIS A 17 16.00 -4.73 5.90
CA HIS A 17 16.94 -4.24 4.90
C HIS A 17 18.14 -3.55 5.56
N PRO A 18 19.14 -4.31 6.04
CA PRO A 18 20.25 -3.78 6.84
C PRO A 18 21.27 -2.96 6.04
N LEU A 19 21.32 -3.08 4.72
CA LEU A 19 22.41 -2.55 3.88
C LEU A 19 22.23 -1.10 3.42
N GLU A 20 21.20 -0.39 3.90
CA GLU A 20 20.91 0.97 3.47
C GLU A 20 21.32 2.01 4.52
N GLY A 21 22.03 3.07 4.07
CA GLY A 21 22.41 4.22 4.89
C GLY A 21 23.73 4.06 5.63
N SER A 22 24.06 5.05 6.46
CA SER A 22 25.32 5.14 7.22
C SER A 22 25.26 4.50 8.61
N VAL A 23 24.08 4.12 9.07
CA VAL A 23 23.87 3.46 10.36
C VAL A 23 23.91 1.96 10.16
N GLU A 24 24.68 1.27 10.99
CA GLU A 24 24.71 -0.19 10.97
C GLU A 24 23.41 -0.74 11.54
N HIS A 25 22.72 -1.57 10.75
CA HIS A 25 21.49 -2.24 11.14
C HIS A 25 21.72 -3.74 11.28
N ALA A 26 20.99 -4.34 12.21
CA ALA A 26 21.02 -5.78 12.38
C ALA A 26 20.36 -6.49 11.20
N ALA A 27 21.05 -7.50 10.67
CA ALA A 27 20.44 -8.48 9.76
C ALA A 27 19.76 -9.57 10.61
N VAL A 28 18.45 -9.71 10.47
CA VAL A 28 17.69 -10.66 11.29
C VAL A 28 16.94 -11.67 10.42
N ASN A 29 17.17 -12.95 10.70
CA ASN A 29 16.51 -14.06 10.02
C ASN A 29 15.38 -14.63 10.89
N ARG A 30 14.34 -13.84 11.09
CA ARG A 30 13.13 -14.24 11.80
C ARG A 30 11.90 -13.50 11.28
N VAL A 31 10.72 -13.97 11.63
CA VAL A 31 9.47 -13.31 11.27
C VAL A 31 9.36 -11.97 11.99
N LEU A 32 9.30 -10.86 11.24
CA LEU A 32 9.26 -9.47 11.75
C LEU A 32 7.83 -8.89 11.80
N ARG A 33 6.81 -9.73 11.82
CA ARG A 33 5.41 -9.31 11.81
C ARG A 33 5.06 -8.31 12.90
N ASN A 34 5.55 -8.53 14.11
CA ASN A 34 5.23 -7.68 15.26
C ASN A 34 5.92 -6.30 15.14
N GLU A 35 7.10 -6.27 14.56
CA GLU A 35 7.87 -5.07 14.26
C GLU A 35 7.17 -4.21 13.21
N PHE A 36 6.75 -4.83 12.09
CA PHE A 36 5.93 -4.15 11.08
C PHE A 36 4.60 -3.65 11.66
N ALA A 37 3.95 -4.44 12.48
CA ALA A 37 2.72 -4.06 13.17
C ALA A 37 2.93 -2.86 14.11
N ALA A 38 4.03 -2.83 14.86
CA ALA A 38 4.38 -1.73 15.75
C ALA A 38 4.66 -0.42 14.98
N VAL A 39 5.38 -0.51 13.85
CA VAL A 39 5.60 0.66 12.98
C VAL A 39 4.27 1.16 12.42
N LEU A 40 3.43 0.30 11.83
CA LEU A 40 2.13 0.69 11.31
C LEU A 40 1.21 1.29 12.39
N ALA A 41 1.22 0.73 13.59
CA ALA A 41 0.36 1.21 14.69
C ALA A 41 0.73 2.62 15.18
N ARG A 42 2.04 2.95 15.20
CA ARG A 42 2.51 4.27 15.64
C ARG A 42 2.36 5.38 14.60
N GLU A 43 2.25 5.03 13.31
CA GLU A 43 2.06 6.01 12.24
C GLU A 43 0.62 6.53 12.20
N THR A 44 0.46 7.77 11.74
CA THR A 44 -0.87 8.37 11.55
C THR A 44 -1.37 8.07 10.15
N TRP A 45 -2.49 7.37 10.03
CA TRP A 45 -3.19 7.07 8.79
C TRP A 45 -4.63 6.64 9.07
N ASP A 46 -5.50 6.82 8.11
CA ASP A 46 -6.88 6.29 8.09
C ASP A 46 -6.96 5.07 7.17
N VAL A 47 -6.19 5.10 6.09
CA VAL A 47 -6.06 4.02 5.10
C VAL A 47 -4.60 3.66 4.92
N ALA A 48 -4.26 2.36 5.02
CA ALA A 48 -2.95 1.85 4.65
C ALA A 48 -3.06 0.91 3.44
N LEU A 49 -2.26 1.20 2.41
CA LEU A 49 -2.12 0.46 1.17
C LEU A 49 -0.80 -0.30 1.23
N LEU A 50 -0.84 -1.62 1.43
CA LEU A 50 0.35 -2.44 1.65
C LEU A 50 0.61 -3.34 0.47
N GLN A 51 1.87 -3.42 0.01
CA GLN A 51 2.32 -4.29 -1.06
C GLN A 51 3.32 -5.31 -0.51
N GLU A 52 3.50 -6.42 -1.21
CA GLU A 52 4.34 -7.55 -0.78
C GLU A 52 4.07 -8.03 0.64
N ALA A 53 2.90 -7.75 1.16
CA ALA A 53 2.54 -8.18 2.50
C ALA A 53 2.34 -9.71 2.52
N PRO A 54 2.92 -10.46 3.49
CA PRO A 54 2.60 -11.87 3.65
C PRO A 54 1.08 -12.07 3.83
N PRO A 55 0.44 -12.95 3.05
CA PRO A 55 -1.03 -13.04 3.02
C PRO A 55 -1.68 -13.31 4.39
N HIS A 56 -1.00 -14.06 5.25
CA HIS A 56 -1.48 -14.40 6.60
C HIS A 56 -1.29 -13.27 7.62
N TRP A 57 -0.63 -12.15 7.24
CA TRP A 57 -0.45 -11.00 8.12
C TRP A 57 -1.65 -10.06 8.17
N LEU A 58 -2.59 -10.15 7.23
CA LEU A 58 -3.75 -9.25 7.17
C LEU A 58 -4.46 -9.09 8.52
N ARG A 59 -4.86 -10.21 9.13
CA ARG A 59 -5.57 -10.18 10.42
C ARG A 59 -4.68 -9.67 11.57
N PRO A 60 -3.45 -10.18 11.78
CA PRO A 60 -2.55 -9.65 12.81
C PRO A 60 -2.25 -8.15 12.67
N LEU A 61 -1.97 -7.65 11.45
CA LEU A 61 -1.71 -6.24 11.23
C LEU A 61 -2.97 -5.39 11.50
N ALA A 62 -4.12 -5.82 10.98
CA ALA A 62 -5.38 -5.13 11.24
C ALA A 62 -5.70 -5.07 12.74
N GLN A 63 -5.52 -6.17 13.46
CA GLN A 63 -5.75 -6.25 14.90
C GLN A 63 -4.81 -5.33 15.68
N ALA A 64 -3.51 -5.33 15.38
CA ALA A 64 -2.53 -4.49 16.06
C ALA A 64 -2.77 -2.98 15.81
N CYS A 65 -3.35 -2.61 14.66
CA CYS A 65 -3.64 -1.24 14.29
C CYS A 65 -5.08 -0.79 14.63
N ALA A 66 -5.88 -1.60 15.33
CA ALA A 66 -7.31 -1.36 15.55
C ALA A 66 -8.05 -1.08 14.22
N ALA A 67 -7.72 -1.82 13.17
CA ALA A 67 -8.19 -1.64 11.80
C ALA A 67 -9.01 -2.84 11.33
N SER A 68 -9.73 -2.67 10.23
CA SER A 68 -10.26 -3.74 9.39
C SER A 68 -9.51 -3.78 8.06
N GLY A 69 -9.59 -4.88 7.32
CA GLY A 69 -8.84 -4.95 6.08
C GLY A 69 -9.31 -5.98 5.09
N ALA A 70 -8.88 -5.81 3.85
CA ALA A 70 -9.09 -6.73 2.73
C ALA A 70 -7.79 -6.93 1.94
N SER A 71 -7.69 -8.03 1.19
CA SER A 71 -6.50 -8.34 0.42
C SER A 71 -6.77 -9.02 -0.91
N VAL A 72 -5.75 -8.98 -1.77
CA VAL A 72 -5.67 -9.77 -2.99
C VAL A 72 -4.30 -10.44 -3.08
N LEU A 73 -4.29 -11.74 -3.38
CA LEU A 73 -3.04 -12.48 -3.59
C LEU A 73 -2.41 -12.09 -4.93
N THR A 74 -1.11 -11.78 -4.94
CA THR A 74 -0.39 -11.32 -6.14
C THR A 74 0.42 -12.43 -6.78
N SER A 75 1.39 -13.00 -6.12
CA SER A 75 2.26 -14.04 -6.68
C SER A 75 1.65 -15.44 -6.70
N ARG A 76 2.41 -16.41 -7.18
CA ARG A 76 2.00 -17.83 -7.24
C ARG A 76 1.98 -18.41 -5.83
N ASN A 77 0.82 -18.44 -5.20
CA ASN A 77 0.64 -19.00 -3.85
C ASN A 77 0.51 -20.54 -3.84
N PHE A 78 1.22 -21.23 -4.73
CA PHE A 78 1.18 -22.69 -4.77
C PHE A 78 1.94 -23.27 -3.56
N GLY A 79 1.29 -24.19 -2.84
CA GLY A 79 1.90 -24.78 -1.65
C GLY A 79 2.01 -23.81 -0.44
N ALA A 80 1.18 -22.79 -0.35
CA ALA A 80 1.24 -21.74 0.69
C ALA A 80 1.33 -22.29 2.11
N PHE A 81 0.70 -23.42 2.43
CA PHE A 81 0.78 -24.02 3.75
C PHE A 81 2.18 -24.53 4.09
N VAL A 82 2.84 -25.22 3.14
CA VAL A 82 4.21 -25.73 3.31
C VAL A 82 5.19 -24.56 3.38
N ARG A 83 5.05 -23.59 2.49
CA ARG A 83 5.89 -22.40 2.44
C ARG A 83 5.79 -21.58 3.71
N ARG A 84 4.58 -21.41 4.27
CA ARG A 84 4.37 -20.73 5.54
C ARG A 84 5.09 -21.43 6.71
N ARG A 85 5.09 -22.76 6.75
CA ARG A 85 5.83 -23.51 7.76
C ARG A 85 7.34 -23.37 7.61
N LEU A 86 7.83 -23.41 6.38
CA LEU A 86 9.24 -23.21 6.08
C LEU A 86 9.67 -21.76 6.39
N ALA A 87 8.87 -20.74 6.03
CA ALA A 87 9.14 -19.36 6.38
C ALA A 87 9.15 -19.09 7.88
N ALA A 88 8.31 -19.78 8.63
CA ALA A 88 8.31 -19.72 10.09
C ALA A 88 9.56 -20.36 10.73
N TRP A 89 10.17 -21.34 10.04
CA TRP A 89 11.40 -21.99 10.49
C TRP A 89 12.64 -21.22 10.02
N ASN A 90 12.69 -20.82 8.75
CA ASN A 90 13.76 -20.00 8.20
C ASN A 90 13.22 -19.12 7.05
N PRO A 91 12.96 -17.81 7.30
CA PRO A 91 12.42 -16.90 6.29
C PRO A 91 13.28 -16.80 5.03
N ASP A 92 14.62 -16.90 5.14
CA ASP A 92 15.54 -16.77 4.00
C ASP A 92 15.46 -17.93 3.02
N LEU A 93 15.06 -19.12 3.47
CA LEU A 93 14.92 -20.28 2.58
C LEU A 93 13.80 -20.10 1.54
N ILE A 94 12.84 -19.25 1.84
CA ILE A 94 11.68 -19.07 0.98
C ILE A 94 11.71 -17.72 0.27
N ALA A 95 12.44 -16.74 0.81
CA ALA A 95 12.49 -15.38 0.29
C ALA A 95 11.07 -14.89 -0.08
N SER A 96 10.84 -14.47 -1.31
CA SER A 96 9.51 -14.13 -1.83
C SER A 96 8.57 -15.33 -2.03
N GLY A 97 8.98 -16.54 -1.65
CA GLY A 97 8.28 -17.80 -1.92
C GLY A 97 6.97 -18.00 -1.16
N GLU A 98 6.70 -17.26 -0.09
CA GLU A 98 5.41 -17.26 0.62
C GLU A 98 4.25 -16.75 -0.24
N GLY A 99 4.55 -16.09 -1.34
CA GLY A 99 3.61 -15.32 -2.11
C GLY A 99 3.33 -13.97 -1.46
N GLY A 100 3.20 -12.94 -2.27
CA GLY A 100 2.82 -11.61 -1.82
C GLY A 100 1.32 -11.40 -1.86
N SER A 101 0.85 -10.38 -1.17
CA SER A 101 -0.48 -9.83 -1.33
C SER A 101 -0.44 -8.30 -1.32
N ASN A 102 -1.43 -7.70 -2.00
CA ASN A 102 -1.75 -6.30 -1.76
C ASN A 102 -2.89 -6.26 -0.74
N GLN A 103 -2.75 -5.41 0.27
CA GLN A 103 -3.71 -5.28 1.36
C GLN A 103 -4.15 -3.83 1.50
N VAL A 104 -5.41 -3.64 1.85
CA VAL A 104 -6.00 -2.37 2.27
C VAL A 104 -6.41 -2.53 3.72
N LEU A 105 -5.89 -1.68 4.61
CA LEU A 105 -6.33 -1.57 5.99
C LEU A 105 -7.02 -0.23 6.18
N VAL A 106 -8.06 -0.18 7.00
CA VAL A 106 -8.80 1.05 7.33
C VAL A 106 -9.09 1.13 8.82
N ARG A 107 -8.99 2.33 9.39
CA ARG A 107 -9.27 2.61 10.81
C ARG A 107 -9.92 3.99 10.99
N GLY A 108 -10.10 4.48 12.21
CA GLY A 108 -10.61 5.83 12.47
C GLY A 108 -12.07 6.02 12.09
N GLY A 109 -12.91 4.97 12.16
CA GLY A 109 -14.33 5.02 11.77
C GLY A 109 -14.59 4.59 10.32
N TRP A 110 -13.56 4.51 9.49
CA TRP A 110 -13.67 4.02 8.11
C TRP A 110 -13.98 2.53 8.07
N ARG A 111 -14.85 2.14 7.15
CA ARG A 111 -15.25 0.76 6.91
C ARG A 111 -15.14 0.41 5.44
N ILE A 112 -14.73 -0.80 5.15
CA ILE A 112 -14.77 -1.35 3.79
C ILE A 112 -16.19 -1.84 3.53
N GLU A 113 -16.88 -1.18 2.59
CA GLU A 113 -18.25 -1.54 2.19
C GLU A 113 -18.26 -2.53 1.03
N GLU A 114 -17.33 -2.36 0.09
CA GLU A 114 -17.23 -3.19 -1.10
C GLU A 114 -15.74 -3.40 -1.46
N THR A 115 -15.42 -4.57 -2.04
CA THR A 115 -14.10 -4.83 -2.63
C THR A 115 -14.22 -5.45 -3.99
N ARG A 116 -13.35 -5.02 -4.92
CA ARG A 116 -13.18 -5.64 -6.24
C ARG A 116 -11.71 -5.96 -6.48
N ARG A 117 -11.44 -6.92 -7.35
CA ARG A 117 -10.09 -7.38 -7.65
C ARG A 117 -9.92 -7.52 -9.14
N SER A 118 -8.80 -7.01 -9.69
CA SER A 118 -8.45 -7.14 -11.10
C SER A 118 -7.10 -7.82 -11.25
N THR A 119 -6.97 -8.72 -12.21
CA THR A 119 -5.69 -9.27 -12.63
C THR A 119 -5.13 -8.39 -13.73
N LEU A 120 -3.93 -7.86 -13.52
CA LEU A 120 -3.24 -6.95 -14.44
C LEU A 120 -2.36 -7.74 -15.40
N THR A 121 -1.50 -8.57 -14.84
CA THR A 121 -0.56 -9.43 -15.59
C THR A 121 -0.53 -10.81 -14.97
N ILE A 122 -0.26 -11.83 -15.78
CA ILE A 122 -0.18 -13.24 -15.35
C ILE A 122 1.27 -13.74 -15.43
N LEU A 123 2.01 -13.31 -16.43
CA LEU A 123 3.39 -13.73 -16.72
C LEU A 123 4.29 -12.49 -16.92
N PRO A 124 5.55 -12.51 -16.49
CA PRO A 124 6.23 -13.62 -15.83
C PRO A 124 5.76 -13.86 -14.38
N GLU A 125 5.23 -12.82 -13.72
CA GLU A 125 4.69 -12.86 -12.37
C GLU A 125 3.27 -12.28 -12.34
N ARG A 126 2.39 -12.90 -11.55
CA ARG A 126 1.01 -12.45 -11.46
C ARG A 126 0.90 -11.16 -10.67
N ARG A 127 0.46 -10.09 -11.35
CA ARG A 127 0.17 -8.79 -10.76
C ARG A 127 -1.35 -8.59 -10.65
N ARG A 128 -1.79 -8.05 -9.52
CA ARG A 128 -3.21 -7.82 -9.26
C ARG A 128 -3.40 -6.51 -8.49
N MET A 129 -4.55 -5.89 -8.74
CA MET A 129 -5.03 -4.73 -7.99
C MET A 129 -6.16 -5.15 -7.07
N ILE A 130 -6.24 -4.55 -5.89
CA ILE A 130 -7.43 -4.50 -5.05
C ILE A 130 -7.97 -3.07 -5.04
N TRP A 131 -9.27 -2.95 -5.20
CA TRP A 131 -10.04 -1.72 -5.06
C TRP A 131 -11.03 -1.91 -3.91
N ALA A 132 -11.29 -0.85 -3.16
CA ALA A 132 -12.28 -0.84 -2.09
C ALA A 132 -13.08 0.46 -2.10
N ARG A 133 -14.39 0.37 -1.86
CA ARG A 133 -15.24 1.48 -1.47
C ARG A 133 -15.24 1.57 0.05
N LEU A 134 -15.03 2.77 0.55
CA LEU A 134 -14.96 3.07 1.97
C LEU A 134 -16.13 3.98 2.36
N GLY A 135 -16.79 3.64 3.45
CA GLY A 135 -17.81 4.46 4.09
C GLY A 135 -17.35 4.90 5.47
N HIS A 136 -17.85 6.06 5.89
CA HIS A 136 -17.64 6.63 7.21
C HIS A 136 -18.96 7.27 7.70
N PRO A 137 -19.29 7.20 9.00
CA PRO A 137 -20.57 7.76 9.49
C PRO A 137 -20.66 9.29 9.33
N GLU A 138 -19.52 10.00 9.31
CA GLU A 138 -19.48 11.47 9.32
C GLU A 138 -18.91 12.06 8.00
N HIS A 139 -18.41 11.23 7.08
CA HIS A 139 -17.73 11.69 5.88
C HIS A 139 -18.34 11.09 4.61
N ALA A 140 -18.15 11.79 3.49
CA ALA A 140 -18.56 11.27 2.20
C ALA A 140 -17.78 9.97 1.86
N PRO A 141 -18.41 9.03 1.13
CA PRO A 141 -17.72 7.83 0.71
C PRO A 141 -16.57 8.15 -0.23
N VAL A 142 -15.47 7.40 -0.10
CA VAL A 142 -14.28 7.49 -0.93
C VAL A 142 -13.90 6.10 -1.43
N THR A 143 -13.20 6.04 -2.54
CA THR A 143 -12.67 4.77 -3.05
C THR A 143 -11.15 4.76 -2.98
N VAL A 144 -10.58 3.58 -2.80
CA VAL A 144 -9.14 3.39 -2.79
C VAL A 144 -8.75 2.20 -3.65
N ALA A 145 -7.58 2.26 -4.27
CA ALA A 145 -7.04 1.12 -5.02
C ALA A 145 -5.53 1.01 -4.82
N THR A 146 -5.04 -0.22 -4.69
CA THR A 146 -3.60 -0.45 -4.59
C THR A 146 -3.16 -1.62 -5.42
N LEU A 147 -1.93 -1.50 -5.94
CA LEU A 147 -1.24 -2.52 -6.70
C LEU A 147 0.26 -2.52 -6.38
N HIS A 148 0.90 -3.60 -6.75
CA HIS A 148 2.34 -3.69 -6.97
C HIS A 148 2.52 -4.04 -8.45
N ALA A 149 3.04 -3.10 -9.25
CA ALA A 149 3.22 -3.26 -10.69
C ALA A 149 4.44 -4.13 -11.02
N THR A 150 4.58 -4.51 -12.28
CA THR A 150 5.72 -5.31 -12.75
C THR A 150 7.04 -4.61 -12.46
N ALA A 151 7.98 -5.30 -11.82
CA ALA A 151 9.31 -4.81 -11.53
C ALA A 151 10.25 -4.99 -12.74
N HIS A 152 11.34 -4.21 -12.79
CA HIS A 152 12.47 -4.31 -13.74
C HIS A 152 12.13 -4.08 -15.22
N ASP A 153 10.88 -3.75 -15.56
CA ASP A 153 10.44 -3.39 -16.92
C ASP A 153 9.50 -2.18 -16.86
N PRO A 154 10.01 -0.95 -17.11
CA PRO A 154 9.21 0.27 -17.06
C PRO A 154 8.05 0.30 -18.06
N GLY A 155 8.14 -0.44 -19.17
CA GLY A 155 7.06 -0.56 -20.15
C GLY A 155 5.92 -1.42 -19.62
N ALA A 156 6.24 -2.58 -19.06
CA ALA A 156 5.27 -3.46 -18.42
C ALA A 156 4.65 -2.80 -17.18
N ALA A 157 5.46 -2.11 -16.37
CA ALA A 157 4.96 -1.33 -15.22
C ALA A 157 3.95 -0.26 -15.66
N ALA A 158 4.26 0.52 -16.68
CA ALA A 158 3.36 1.54 -17.22
C ALA A 158 2.04 0.93 -17.70
N HIS A 159 2.09 -0.21 -18.39
CA HIS A 159 0.89 -0.93 -18.84
C HIS A 159 0.04 -1.42 -17.66
N ASP A 160 0.66 -2.02 -16.63
CA ASP A 160 -0.04 -2.45 -15.42
C ASP A 160 -0.72 -1.27 -14.71
N VAL A 161 0.01 -0.16 -14.55
CA VAL A 161 -0.48 1.06 -13.89
C VAL A 161 -1.65 1.68 -14.66
N GLU A 162 -1.52 1.86 -15.97
CA GLU A 162 -2.60 2.40 -16.81
C GLU A 162 -3.85 1.53 -16.76
N ARG A 163 -3.69 0.23 -16.90
CA ARG A 163 -4.81 -0.74 -16.85
C ARG A 163 -5.50 -0.72 -15.49
N ALA A 164 -4.71 -0.72 -14.40
CA ALA A 164 -5.23 -0.63 -13.04
C ALA A 164 -5.98 0.69 -12.80
N ALA A 165 -5.38 1.82 -13.20
CA ALA A 165 -5.96 3.15 -13.03
C ALA A 165 -7.30 3.30 -13.79
N ARG A 166 -7.35 2.91 -15.07
CA ARG A 166 -8.61 2.91 -15.85
C ARG A 166 -9.69 2.04 -15.21
N THR A 167 -9.31 0.85 -14.73
CA THR A 167 -10.24 -0.06 -14.05
C THR A 167 -10.73 0.52 -12.72
N ALA A 168 -9.83 1.08 -11.90
CA ALA A 168 -10.18 1.70 -10.63
C ALA A 168 -11.10 2.92 -10.83
N CYS A 169 -10.79 3.79 -11.82
CA CYS A 169 -11.63 4.93 -12.18
C CYS A 169 -13.04 4.50 -12.62
N ALA A 170 -13.14 3.46 -13.44
CA ALA A 170 -14.44 2.93 -13.89
C ALA A 170 -15.25 2.36 -12.72
N TRP A 171 -14.61 1.68 -11.76
CA TRP A 171 -15.30 1.15 -10.58
C TRP A 171 -15.68 2.23 -9.56
N SER A 172 -14.91 3.30 -9.51
CA SER A 172 -15.19 4.44 -8.63
C SER A 172 -16.32 5.34 -9.14
N ALA A 173 -16.61 5.29 -10.44
CA ALA A 173 -17.59 6.17 -11.09
C ALA A 173 -17.33 7.65 -10.69
N GLU A 174 -18.31 8.32 -10.09
CA GLU A 174 -18.23 9.72 -9.65
C GLU A 174 -17.60 9.90 -8.25
N LEU A 175 -17.32 8.79 -7.54
CA LEU A 175 -16.71 8.90 -6.22
C LEU A 175 -15.24 9.31 -6.34
N PRO A 176 -14.74 10.05 -5.35
CA PRO A 176 -13.31 10.32 -5.23
C PRO A 176 -12.50 9.01 -5.15
N LEU A 177 -11.29 9.04 -5.70
CA LEU A 177 -10.39 7.88 -5.73
C LEU A 177 -9.00 8.28 -5.24
N VAL A 178 -8.45 7.48 -4.30
CA VAL A 178 -7.02 7.43 -4.03
C VAL A 178 -6.45 6.15 -4.63
N PHE A 179 -5.46 6.31 -5.50
CA PHE A 179 -4.82 5.23 -6.24
C PHE A 179 -3.32 5.23 -5.95
N GLY A 180 -2.77 4.12 -5.44
CA GLY A 180 -1.36 4.11 -5.10
C GLY A 180 -0.80 2.72 -4.84
N GLY A 181 0.47 2.72 -4.43
CA GLY A 181 1.25 1.52 -4.15
C GLY A 181 2.65 1.62 -4.72
N ASP A 182 3.31 0.48 -4.80
CA ASP A 182 4.55 0.33 -5.53
C ASP A 182 4.24 0.19 -7.03
N LEU A 183 4.34 1.32 -7.73
CA LEU A 183 4.05 1.38 -9.16
C LEU A 183 5.23 0.92 -10.03
N ASN A 184 6.42 0.70 -9.44
CA ASN A 184 7.66 0.39 -10.17
C ASN A 184 7.91 1.30 -11.38
N LEU A 185 7.36 2.51 -11.32
CA LEU A 185 7.36 3.49 -12.39
C LEU A 185 7.94 4.81 -11.90
N ARG A 186 9.01 5.29 -12.52
CA ARG A 186 9.66 6.55 -12.16
C ARG A 186 9.20 7.67 -13.09
N MET A 187 8.85 8.81 -12.52
CA MET A 187 8.50 10.00 -13.30
C MET A 187 9.67 10.47 -14.18
N SER A 188 10.91 10.29 -13.72
CA SER A 188 12.11 10.63 -14.52
C SER A 188 12.33 9.73 -15.75
N GLU A 189 11.78 8.50 -15.75
CA GLU A 189 11.95 7.53 -16.84
C GLU A 189 10.73 7.49 -17.76
N ARG A 190 9.54 7.67 -17.22
CA ARG A 190 8.26 7.57 -17.93
C ARG A 190 7.31 8.74 -17.61
N PRO A 191 7.73 10.00 -17.85
CA PRO A 191 6.88 11.16 -17.64
C PRO A 191 5.58 11.10 -18.48
N ASP A 192 5.66 10.48 -19.66
CA ASP A 192 4.53 10.27 -20.56
C ASP A 192 3.41 9.43 -19.93
N ALA A 193 3.76 8.39 -19.16
CA ALA A 193 2.77 7.56 -18.48
C ALA A 193 2.01 8.36 -17.41
N PHE A 194 2.72 9.13 -16.59
CA PHE A 194 2.07 10.01 -15.60
C PHE A 194 1.25 11.12 -16.23
N ALA A 195 1.72 11.71 -17.34
CA ALA A 195 0.94 12.70 -18.08
C ALA A 195 -0.40 12.14 -18.58
N ARG A 196 -0.42 10.88 -19.04
CA ARG A 196 -1.67 10.20 -19.43
C ARG A 196 -2.60 9.94 -18.23
N LEU A 197 -2.06 9.57 -17.07
CA LEU A 197 -2.88 9.40 -15.85
C LEU A 197 -3.59 10.71 -15.47
N VAL A 198 -2.91 11.84 -15.61
CA VAL A 198 -3.51 13.15 -15.34
C VAL A 198 -4.51 13.52 -16.45
N ALA A 199 -4.12 13.45 -17.72
CA ALA A 199 -4.93 13.92 -18.84
C ALA A 199 -6.21 13.09 -19.04
N ASP A 200 -6.10 11.76 -18.97
CA ASP A 200 -7.20 10.85 -19.27
C ASP A 200 -8.06 10.51 -18.05
N LEU A 201 -7.49 10.54 -16.83
CA LEU A 201 -8.12 10.00 -15.64
C LEU A 201 -8.18 10.99 -14.47
N ALA A 202 -7.62 12.19 -14.64
CA ALA A 202 -7.50 13.21 -13.59
C ALA A 202 -6.81 12.70 -12.30
N LEU A 203 -5.94 11.70 -12.42
CA LEU A 203 -5.14 11.18 -11.30
C LEU A 203 -3.85 11.98 -11.20
N SER A 204 -3.71 12.76 -10.13
CA SER A 204 -2.56 13.63 -9.86
C SER A 204 -1.91 13.30 -8.50
N GLY A 205 -0.74 13.88 -8.21
CA GLY A 205 -0.01 13.68 -6.96
C GLY A 205 1.14 12.68 -7.06
N ALA A 206 1.60 12.34 -8.28
CA ALA A 206 2.77 11.47 -8.43
C ALA A 206 4.03 12.12 -7.85
N ARG A 207 4.81 11.35 -7.10
CA ARG A 207 6.08 11.82 -6.53
C ARG A 207 7.12 12.02 -7.64
N PRO A 208 7.91 13.10 -7.57
CA PRO A 208 8.88 13.43 -8.60
C PRO A 208 10.12 12.50 -8.57
N GLY A 209 10.93 12.61 -9.61
CA GLY A 209 12.27 12.01 -9.69
C GLY A 209 12.24 10.49 -9.84
N ARG A 210 12.97 9.81 -8.97
CA ARG A 210 13.20 8.34 -9.01
C ARG A 210 12.30 7.54 -8.08
N ALA A 211 11.32 8.18 -7.46
CA ALA A 211 10.33 7.49 -6.63
C ALA A 211 9.57 6.44 -7.43
N ILE A 212 9.29 5.29 -6.82
CA ILE A 212 8.48 4.20 -7.39
C ILE A 212 7.20 3.95 -6.59
N ASP A 213 7.19 4.37 -5.31
CA ASP A 213 5.99 4.35 -4.48
C ASP A 213 5.24 5.67 -4.65
N HIS A 214 3.98 5.61 -5.04
CA HIS A 214 3.16 6.77 -5.36
C HIS A 214 1.80 6.68 -4.69
N ILE A 215 1.22 7.87 -4.39
CA ILE A 215 -0.19 8.04 -4.03
C ILE A 215 -0.75 9.13 -4.95
N LEU A 216 -1.69 8.76 -5.81
CA LEU A 216 -2.39 9.67 -6.71
C LEU A 216 -3.83 9.81 -6.25
N ALA A 217 -4.44 10.96 -6.53
CA ALA A 217 -5.83 11.21 -6.18
C ALA A 217 -6.61 11.80 -7.36
N ARG A 218 -7.92 11.49 -7.39
CA ARG A 218 -8.91 12.07 -8.28
C ARG A 218 -10.09 12.56 -7.47
N GLY A 219 -10.55 13.78 -7.72
CA GLY A 219 -11.74 14.36 -7.07
C GLY A 219 -11.55 14.69 -5.58
N LEU A 220 -10.29 14.89 -5.15
CA LEU A 220 -9.91 15.28 -3.78
C LEU A 220 -8.96 16.46 -3.82
N SER A 221 -9.09 17.39 -2.87
CA SER A 221 -8.11 18.46 -2.66
C SER A 221 -6.98 17.96 -1.77
N THR A 222 -5.73 18.16 -2.20
CA THR A 222 -4.56 17.73 -1.43
C THR A 222 -4.31 18.70 -0.27
N LEU A 223 -4.21 18.16 0.95
CA LEU A 223 -3.81 18.89 2.16
C LEU A 223 -2.32 18.69 2.46
N ARG A 224 -1.80 17.49 2.17
CA ARG A 224 -0.39 17.13 2.25
C ARG A 224 -0.02 16.32 1.02
N GLU A 225 0.96 16.82 0.27
CA GLU A 225 1.48 16.12 -0.91
C GLU A 225 2.09 14.75 -0.53
N PRO A 226 2.08 13.77 -1.44
CA PRO A 226 2.69 12.47 -1.19
C PRO A 226 4.19 12.59 -0.90
N GLU A 227 4.57 12.24 0.32
CA GLU A 227 5.93 12.37 0.84
C GLU A 227 6.39 11.08 1.51
N ALA A 228 7.66 10.68 1.26
CA ALA A 228 8.27 9.59 2.00
C ALA A 228 8.52 10.03 3.44
N LEU A 229 8.22 9.17 4.39
CA LEU A 229 8.62 9.37 5.78
C LEU A 229 10.14 9.32 5.89
N ALA A 230 10.68 9.90 6.96
CA ALA A 230 12.11 9.78 7.24
C ALA A 230 12.49 8.29 7.42
N PRO A 231 13.66 7.85 6.92
CA PRO A 231 14.07 6.44 6.96
C PRO A 231 13.99 5.80 8.35
N GLU A 232 14.24 6.59 9.40
CA GLU A 232 14.20 6.17 10.81
C GLU A 232 12.78 5.79 11.27
N ARG A 233 11.76 6.24 10.55
CA ARG A 233 10.35 5.89 10.86
C ARG A 233 10.03 4.41 10.61
N ARG A 234 10.83 3.70 9.84
CA ARG A 234 10.72 2.25 9.62
C ARG A 234 11.72 1.43 10.45
N GLU A 235 12.40 2.08 11.40
CA GLU A 235 13.33 1.44 12.32
C GLU A 235 12.66 1.10 13.65
N ILE A 236 13.11 0.01 14.24
CA ILE A 236 12.67 -0.47 15.54
C ILE A 236 13.81 -1.16 16.25
N SER A 237 13.97 -0.88 17.55
CA SER A 237 14.90 -1.63 18.38
C SER A 237 14.25 -2.93 18.84
N ASP A 238 14.97 -4.01 18.74
CA ASP A 238 14.56 -5.26 19.34
C ASP A 238 14.83 -5.27 20.89
N PRO A 239 14.39 -6.29 21.63
CA PRO A 239 14.63 -6.37 23.07
C PRO A 239 16.12 -6.40 23.47
N SER A 240 17.03 -6.74 22.57
CA SER A 240 18.49 -6.69 22.80
C SER A 240 19.10 -5.32 22.55
N GLY A 241 18.31 -4.37 22.06
CA GLY A 241 18.74 -3.02 21.70
C GLY A 241 19.31 -2.90 20.26
N LEU A 242 19.25 -3.96 19.46
CA LEU A 242 19.64 -3.90 18.06
C LEU A 242 18.65 -3.08 17.26
N LEU A 243 19.18 -2.18 16.41
CA LEU A 243 18.37 -1.41 15.49
C LEU A 243 18.08 -2.24 14.23
N ILE A 244 16.82 -2.48 13.95
CA ILE A 244 16.34 -3.21 12.79
C ILE A 244 15.64 -2.21 11.86
N ARG A 245 16.08 -2.14 10.60
CA ARG A 245 15.41 -1.38 9.54
C ARG A 245 14.50 -2.30 8.75
N LEU A 246 13.20 -2.00 8.73
CA LEU A 246 12.19 -2.82 8.07
C LEU A 246 12.03 -2.40 6.61
N SER A 247 11.92 -3.37 5.71
CA SER A 247 11.72 -3.18 4.27
C SER A 247 12.85 -2.40 3.57
N ASP A 248 12.98 -2.57 2.29
CA ASP A 248 13.80 -1.77 1.37
C ASP A 248 13.04 -0.53 0.85
N HIS A 249 11.74 -0.43 1.15
CA HIS A 249 10.89 0.71 0.83
C HIS A 249 10.59 1.54 2.08
N THR A 250 10.56 2.86 1.91
CA THR A 250 10.14 3.81 2.92
C THR A 250 8.64 4.09 2.78
N PRO A 251 7.85 4.09 3.87
CA PRO A 251 6.44 4.45 3.80
C PRO A 251 6.23 5.84 3.20
N VAL A 252 5.21 6.00 2.36
CA VAL A 252 4.79 7.28 1.79
C VAL A 252 3.44 7.65 2.36
N VAL A 253 3.25 8.93 2.74
CA VAL A 253 2.01 9.44 3.32
C VAL A 253 1.53 10.65 2.54
N ALA A 254 0.21 10.73 2.34
CA ALA A 254 -0.49 11.89 1.79
C ALA A 254 -1.75 12.16 2.60
N SER A 255 -2.27 13.39 2.55
CA SER A 255 -3.56 13.71 3.18
C SER A 255 -4.44 14.55 2.24
N TYR A 256 -5.73 14.30 2.28
CA TYR A 256 -6.71 14.89 1.38
C TYR A 256 -7.90 15.44 2.15
N ASP A 257 -8.50 16.54 1.68
CA ASP A 257 -9.78 17.02 2.15
C ASP A 257 -10.90 16.20 1.48
N ILE A 258 -11.73 15.58 2.31
CA ILE A 258 -12.86 14.74 1.85
C ILE A 258 -14.20 15.41 1.97
N GLY A 259 -14.22 16.69 2.42
CA GLY A 259 -15.48 17.40 2.68
C GLY A 259 -16.30 16.80 3.82
N SER A 260 -17.30 17.53 4.27
CA SER A 260 -18.30 17.01 5.19
C SER A 260 -19.29 16.14 4.39
N GLY A 261 -19.56 14.94 4.87
CA GLY A 261 -20.63 14.11 4.33
C GLY A 261 -22.01 14.80 4.46
N PRO A 262 -23.04 14.33 3.75
CA PRO A 262 -24.39 14.86 3.93
C PRO A 262 -24.77 14.72 5.42
N THR A 263 -25.08 15.85 6.05
CA THR A 263 -25.61 15.88 7.40
C THR A 263 -26.93 15.10 7.40
N THR A 264 -26.91 13.88 7.91
CA THR A 264 -28.15 13.13 8.14
C THR A 264 -28.88 13.86 9.24
N ILE A 265 -29.81 14.73 8.87
CA ILE A 265 -30.77 15.27 9.81
C ILE A 265 -31.59 14.06 10.31
N ARG A 266 -31.27 13.55 11.50
CA ARG A 266 -32.17 12.65 12.19
C ARG A 266 -33.41 13.48 12.51
N GLY A 267 -34.48 13.27 11.73
CA GLY A 267 -35.80 13.77 12.09
C GLY A 267 -36.19 13.20 13.47
N GLU A 268 -36.52 14.08 14.35
CA GLU A 268 -37.15 13.79 15.63
C GLU A 268 -38.49 13.09 15.42
#